data_f9f08a343124816cf6f582f143abfafb
#
_entry.id   f9f08a343124816cf6f582f143abfafb
#
_cell.length_a   1.000
_cell.length_b   1.000
_cell.length_c   1.000
_cell.angle_alpha   90.00
_cell.angle_beta   90.00
_cell.angle_gamma   90.00
#
_symmetry.space_group_name_H-M   'P 1'
#
loop_
_entity.id
_entity.type
_entity.pdbx_description
1 polymer ?
#
loop_
_entity_poly.entity_id
_entity_poly.type
_entity_poly.pdbx_seq_one_letter_code
_entity_poly.pdbx_strand_id
1 'polypeptide(L)'
;MNQISIKAVHLCIFPETKLEFIEKCIRTSAMCGYSHIVLEFWGTLKYDCLKELGWDNAYSKKEIKSLAETARTLGLEVIPMFNHLGHASQCREIHGKHVVLDQNPNLSHLFKSHGWEWDIENDEALCLLRKIRRELIELCGEGQYFHLGCDEAYSFGQREDMPEILCDYLNGIQAELTKVGRRAVVWGDMLLAKSDFENEKYCYIAALKSKEQSCAILERLDKNIVIADWQYNVLSGDWKSSILLKDAGFDVLCCPWHDIENASSAVKCANGNNLFGVMHTTWHTLNTGFPTMVYTGLAINNRDTGMNYSGETSDTREIRFIAAEIARKAMPAEGRYKDSGWTELDT
;
A
#
# COMPACT_ATOMS: atom_id res chain seq x y z
N MET A 1 -13.53 13.39 19.92
CA MET A 1 -12.37 12.88 19.12
C MET A 1 -12.86 12.71 17.70
N ASN A 2 -12.22 13.36 16.75
CA ASN A 2 -12.54 13.11 15.34
C ASN A 2 -12.13 11.67 15.03
N GLN A 3 -13.04 10.94 14.39
CA GLN A 3 -12.83 9.55 14.07
C GLN A 3 -11.97 9.48 12.78
N ILE A 4 -10.89 8.70 12.77
CA ILE A 4 -10.11 8.37 11.58
C ILE A 4 -11.07 7.87 10.48
N SER A 5 -11.04 8.51 9.31
CA SER A 5 -11.95 8.21 8.20
C SER A 5 -11.58 6.90 7.51
N ILE A 6 -10.29 6.67 7.24
CA ILE A 6 -9.79 5.46 6.59
C ILE A 6 -8.95 4.63 7.55
N LYS A 7 -9.36 3.39 7.75
CA LYS A 7 -8.67 2.35 8.50
C LYS A 7 -8.34 1.24 7.53
N ALA A 8 -7.17 1.34 6.86
CA ALA A 8 -6.83 0.45 5.77
C ALA A 8 -5.71 -0.53 6.13
N VAL A 9 -5.72 -1.65 5.45
CA VAL A 9 -4.59 -2.59 5.39
C VAL A 9 -4.22 -2.83 3.93
N HIS A 10 -2.94 -2.74 3.63
CA HIS A 10 -2.37 -3.05 2.33
C HIS A 10 -1.84 -4.47 2.33
N LEU A 11 -2.32 -5.29 1.41
CA LEU A 11 -1.85 -6.65 1.17
C LEU A 11 -1.02 -6.69 -0.11
N CYS A 12 0.29 -6.86 0.05
CA CYS A 12 1.19 -7.11 -1.06
C CYS A 12 1.14 -8.60 -1.40
N ILE A 13 0.61 -8.92 -2.58
CA ILE A 13 0.37 -10.31 -3.00
C ILE A 13 1.55 -10.77 -3.86
N PHE A 14 2.18 -11.87 -3.47
CA PHE A 14 3.25 -12.51 -4.20
C PHE A 14 2.74 -13.74 -4.97
N PRO A 15 3.46 -14.20 -6.00
CA PRO A 15 3.07 -15.40 -6.76
C PRO A 15 2.92 -16.67 -5.89
N GLU A 16 3.66 -16.75 -4.79
CA GLU A 16 3.65 -17.87 -3.85
C GLU A 16 2.59 -17.74 -2.76
N THR A 17 1.94 -16.58 -2.64
CA THR A 17 0.91 -16.36 -1.62
C THR A 17 -0.31 -17.22 -1.92
N LYS A 18 -0.71 -18.07 -0.99
CA LYS A 18 -1.89 -18.93 -1.16
C LYS A 18 -3.18 -18.13 -1.08
N LEU A 19 -4.14 -18.46 -1.91
CA LEU A 19 -5.45 -17.78 -1.97
C LEU A 19 -6.17 -17.80 -0.61
N GLU A 20 -6.14 -18.94 0.07
CA GLU A 20 -6.73 -19.12 1.39
C GLU A 20 -6.07 -18.22 2.45
N PHE A 21 -4.78 -17.94 2.30
CA PHE A 21 -4.09 -17.04 3.21
C PHE A 21 -4.50 -15.58 2.97
N ILE A 22 -4.68 -15.17 1.71
CA ILE A 22 -5.23 -13.84 1.39
C ILE A 22 -6.64 -13.71 1.98
N GLU A 23 -7.49 -14.70 1.81
CA GLU A 23 -8.83 -14.71 2.40
C GLU A 23 -8.78 -14.61 3.94
N LYS A 24 -7.86 -15.36 4.58
CA LYS A 24 -7.64 -15.26 6.03
C LYS A 24 -7.24 -13.83 6.45
N CYS A 25 -6.35 -13.18 5.71
CA CYS A 25 -5.98 -11.78 5.96
C CYS A 25 -7.19 -10.85 5.84
N ILE A 26 -8.02 -11.01 4.79
CA ILE A 26 -9.24 -10.22 4.58
C ILE A 26 -10.20 -10.38 5.76
N ARG A 27 -10.52 -11.60 6.15
CA ARG A 27 -11.44 -11.89 7.26
C ARG A 27 -10.92 -11.39 8.59
N THR A 28 -9.61 -11.58 8.85
CA THR A 28 -8.96 -11.08 10.05
C THR A 28 -8.99 -9.55 10.09
N SER A 29 -8.76 -8.88 8.96
CA SER A 29 -8.81 -7.42 8.87
C SER A 29 -10.19 -6.88 9.23
N ALA A 30 -11.26 -7.49 8.72
CA ALA A 30 -12.62 -7.13 9.10
C ALA A 30 -12.86 -7.28 10.60
N MET A 31 -12.41 -8.39 11.21
CA MET A 31 -12.54 -8.61 12.66
C MET A 31 -11.73 -7.63 13.51
N CYS A 32 -10.59 -7.15 13.00
CA CYS A 32 -9.79 -6.11 13.65
C CYS A 32 -10.38 -4.71 13.51
N GLY A 33 -11.41 -4.53 12.67
CA GLY A 33 -12.13 -3.27 12.50
C GLY A 33 -11.51 -2.34 11.45
N TYR A 34 -10.76 -2.89 10.51
CA TYR A 34 -10.42 -2.16 9.30
C TYR A 34 -11.68 -1.84 8.49
N SER A 35 -11.65 -0.77 7.73
CA SER A 35 -12.74 -0.36 6.84
C SER A 35 -12.39 -0.55 5.37
N HIS A 36 -11.09 -0.63 5.06
CA HIS A 36 -10.59 -0.73 3.69
C HIS A 36 -9.49 -1.77 3.60
N ILE A 37 -9.39 -2.40 2.43
CA ILE A 37 -8.31 -3.31 2.09
C ILE A 37 -7.71 -2.93 0.74
N VAL A 38 -6.41 -2.69 0.70
CA VAL A 38 -5.66 -2.47 -0.53
C VAL A 38 -5.13 -3.81 -1.01
N LEU A 39 -5.47 -4.18 -2.24
CA LEU A 39 -4.93 -5.36 -2.90
C LEU A 39 -3.93 -4.91 -3.96
N GLU A 40 -2.65 -5.14 -3.70
CA GLU A 40 -1.59 -4.81 -4.63
C GLU A 40 -1.40 -5.95 -5.63
N PHE A 41 -1.68 -5.63 -6.89
CA PHE A 41 -1.52 -6.54 -8.02
C PHE A 41 -0.33 -6.14 -8.87
N TRP A 42 0.39 -7.13 -9.33
CA TRP A 42 1.44 -7.00 -10.34
C TRP A 42 1.31 -8.15 -11.32
N GLY A 43 2.35 -8.95 -11.47
CA GLY A 43 2.28 -10.18 -12.23
C GLY A 43 1.45 -11.30 -11.57
N THR A 44 0.82 -11.05 -10.43
CA THR A 44 0.02 -12.04 -9.68
C THR A 44 -1.41 -12.23 -10.20
N LEU A 45 -1.82 -11.42 -11.17
CA LEU A 45 -3.13 -11.50 -11.83
C LEU A 45 -2.97 -11.80 -13.32
N LYS A 46 -3.84 -12.62 -13.87
CA LYS A 46 -3.98 -12.83 -15.33
C LYS A 46 -4.76 -11.68 -15.94
N TYR A 47 -4.05 -10.74 -16.55
CA TYR A 47 -4.64 -9.59 -17.23
C TYR A 47 -5.14 -9.94 -18.62
N ASP A 48 -6.26 -9.35 -19.06
CA ASP A 48 -6.73 -9.44 -20.44
C ASP A 48 -6.04 -8.41 -21.34
N CYS A 49 -5.72 -7.23 -20.78
CA CYS A 49 -5.14 -6.13 -21.54
C CYS A 49 -3.68 -6.39 -21.98
N LEU A 50 -2.95 -7.21 -21.23
CA LEU A 50 -1.60 -7.68 -21.58
C LEU A 50 -1.30 -8.97 -20.81
N LYS A 51 -1.38 -10.11 -21.49
CA LYS A 51 -1.20 -11.44 -20.86
C LYS A 51 0.20 -11.63 -20.29
N GLU A 52 1.18 -11.00 -20.91
CA GLU A 52 2.59 -11.05 -20.54
C GLU A 52 2.91 -10.40 -19.19
N LEU A 53 2.01 -9.60 -18.63
CA LEU A 53 2.16 -9.06 -17.27
C LEU A 53 2.00 -10.13 -16.21
N GLY A 54 1.14 -11.12 -16.44
CA GLY A 54 0.87 -12.17 -15.47
C GLY A 54 1.91 -13.28 -15.49
N TRP A 55 2.28 -13.76 -14.31
CA TRP A 55 3.04 -14.98 -14.14
C TRP A 55 2.23 -16.20 -14.62
N ASP A 56 2.89 -17.31 -14.96
CA ASP A 56 2.21 -18.53 -15.39
C ASP A 56 1.23 -19.05 -14.32
N ASN A 57 1.63 -18.95 -13.04
CA ASN A 57 0.81 -19.33 -11.89
C ASN A 57 -0.03 -18.20 -11.30
N ALA A 58 -0.16 -17.06 -12.02
CA ALA A 58 -0.98 -15.94 -11.56
C ALA A 58 -2.45 -16.33 -11.36
N TYR A 59 -3.11 -15.67 -10.43
CA TYR A 59 -4.52 -15.86 -10.13
C TYR A 59 -5.41 -15.48 -11.31
N SER A 60 -6.49 -16.22 -11.46
CA SER A 60 -7.55 -15.86 -12.40
C SER A 60 -8.37 -14.68 -11.88
N LYS A 61 -9.00 -13.95 -12.77
CA LYS A 61 -9.97 -12.90 -12.42
C LYS A 61 -11.10 -13.42 -11.54
N LYS A 62 -11.53 -14.66 -11.74
CA LYS A 62 -12.60 -15.29 -10.94
C LYS A 62 -12.18 -15.43 -9.47
N GLU A 63 -10.95 -15.86 -9.21
CA GLU A 63 -10.42 -15.99 -7.85
C GLU A 63 -10.33 -14.65 -7.15
N ILE A 64 -9.73 -13.65 -7.81
CA ILE A 64 -9.61 -12.30 -7.24
C ILE A 64 -10.98 -11.64 -7.04
N LYS A 65 -11.91 -11.81 -7.98
CA LYS A 65 -13.28 -11.32 -7.83
C LYS A 65 -13.97 -11.92 -6.61
N SER A 66 -13.78 -13.23 -6.36
CA SER A 66 -14.31 -13.89 -5.17
C SER A 66 -13.74 -13.32 -3.87
N LEU A 67 -12.43 -13.01 -3.83
CA LEU A 67 -11.81 -12.33 -2.67
C LEU A 67 -12.37 -10.93 -2.47
N ALA A 68 -12.53 -10.16 -3.54
CA ALA A 68 -13.10 -8.81 -3.46
C ALA A 68 -14.58 -8.84 -3.00
N GLU A 69 -15.35 -9.82 -3.44
CA GLU A 69 -16.72 -10.05 -2.97
C GLU A 69 -16.77 -10.43 -1.49
N THR A 70 -15.86 -11.30 -1.04
CA THR A 70 -15.70 -11.66 0.38
C THR A 70 -15.40 -10.42 1.21
N ALA A 71 -14.45 -9.59 0.78
CA ALA A 71 -14.11 -8.34 1.48
C ALA A 71 -15.34 -7.43 1.63
N ARG A 72 -16.07 -7.17 0.54
CA ARG A 72 -17.28 -6.33 0.55
C ARG A 72 -18.39 -6.90 1.45
N THR A 73 -18.60 -8.21 1.42
CA THR A 73 -19.59 -8.87 2.28
C THR A 73 -19.25 -8.69 3.77
N LEU A 74 -17.98 -8.55 4.09
CA LEU A 74 -17.49 -8.28 5.44
C LEU A 74 -17.46 -6.78 5.78
N GLY A 75 -17.92 -5.91 4.90
CA GLY A 75 -17.96 -4.45 5.09
C GLY A 75 -16.63 -3.74 4.81
N LEU A 76 -15.70 -4.38 4.11
CA LEU A 76 -14.45 -3.76 3.67
C LEU A 76 -14.60 -3.19 2.27
N GLU A 77 -14.21 -1.94 2.07
CA GLU A 77 -14.01 -1.39 0.72
C GLU A 77 -12.70 -1.91 0.14
N VAL A 78 -12.73 -2.36 -1.12
CA VAL A 78 -11.53 -2.86 -1.81
C VAL A 78 -10.91 -1.73 -2.63
N ILE A 79 -9.65 -1.43 -2.34
CA ILE A 79 -8.83 -0.47 -3.08
C ILE A 79 -7.85 -1.26 -3.97
N PRO A 80 -8.06 -1.34 -5.28
CA PRO A 80 -7.08 -1.95 -6.17
C PRO A 80 -5.82 -1.10 -6.22
N MET A 81 -4.66 -1.76 -6.26
CA MET A 81 -3.37 -1.11 -6.40
C MET A 81 -2.56 -1.73 -7.54
N PHE A 82 -1.95 -0.88 -8.33
CA PHE A 82 -0.97 -1.24 -9.34
C PHE A 82 0.04 -0.10 -9.47
N ASN A 83 1.33 -0.42 -9.44
CA ASN A 83 2.38 0.60 -9.52
C ASN A 83 2.46 1.26 -10.90
N HIS A 84 2.30 2.59 -10.91
CA HIS A 84 2.19 3.41 -12.12
C HIS A 84 3.47 4.22 -12.43
N LEU A 85 4.54 4.06 -11.66
CA LEU A 85 5.80 4.77 -11.89
C LEU A 85 6.99 3.88 -11.49
N GLY A 86 7.48 3.93 -10.25
CA GLY A 86 8.54 3.05 -9.76
C GLY A 86 8.05 1.62 -9.53
N HIS A 87 8.96 0.70 -9.25
CA HIS A 87 8.66 -0.74 -9.09
C HIS A 87 7.95 -1.38 -10.29
N ALA A 88 8.22 -0.88 -11.49
CA ALA A 88 7.45 -1.26 -12.67
C ALA A 88 7.74 -2.68 -13.15
N SER A 89 9.00 -3.09 -13.26
CA SER A 89 9.34 -4.41 -13.76
C SER A 89 10.53 -5.06 -13.07
N GLN A 90 11.62 -4.35 -12.89
CA GLN A 90 12.84 -4.93 -12.33
C GLN A 90 12.89 -4.77 -10.81
N CYS A 91 13.18 -5.86 -10.10
CA CYS A 91 13.51 -5.81 -8.69
C CYS A 91 15.01 -6.00 -8.52
N ARG A 92 15.68 -5.05 -7.86
CA ARG A 92 17.10 -5.18 -7.52
C ARG A 92 17.37 -6.20 -6.43
N GLU A 93 16.30 -6.60 -5.74
CA GLU A 93 16.35 -7.54 -4.64
C GLU A 93 15.62 -8.84 -5.00
N ILE A 94 15.83 -9.85 -4.18
CA ILE A 94 15.43 -11.25 -4.40
C ILE A 94 13.89 -11.44 -4.46
N HIS A 95 13.10 -10.40 -4.30
CA HIS A 95 11.65 -10.53 -4.10
C HIS A 95 10.84 -10.84 -5.37
N GLY A 96 11.45 -10.81 -6.52
CA GLY A 96 10.93 -11.40 -7.76
C GLY A 96 9.57 -10.95 -8.29
N LYS A 97 8.89 -10.02 -7.61
CA LYS A 97 7.51 -9.65 -7.92
C LYS A 97 7.35 -8.78 -9.17
N HIS A 98 8.45 -8.27 -9.70
CA HIS A 98 8.47 -7.31 -10.81
C HIS A 98 9.32 -7.75 -12.00
N VAL A 99 9.48 -9.03 -12.19
CA VAL A 99 10.38 -9.57 -13.23
C VAL A 99 9.69 -9.75 -14.59
N VAL A 100 8.69 -8.93 -14.91
CA VAL A 100 8.00 -9.03 -16.19
C VAL A 100 8.95 -8.91 -17.39
N LEU A 101 9.99 -8.07 -17.29
CA LEU A 101 11.00 -7.91 -18.36
C LEU A 101 11.95 -9.10 -18.46
N ASP A 102 12.23 -9.82 -17.39
CA ASP A 102 13.05 -11.04 -17.46
C ASP A 102 12.36 -12.13 -18.26
N GLN A 103 11.02 -12.20 -18.14
CA GLN A 103 10.20 -13.15 -18.91
C GLN A 103 9.84 -12.63 -20.31
N ASN A 104 9.66 -11.31 -20.46
CA ASN A 104 9.15 -10.67 -21.65
C ASN A 104 10.02 -9.47 -22.07
N PRO A 105 11.28 -9.65 -22.48
CA PRO A 105 12.20 -8.55 -22.80
C PRO A 105 11.73 -7.68 -23.97
N ASN A 106 10.81 -8.16 -24.80
CA ASN A 106 10.19 -7.40 -25.88
C ASN A 106 9.32 -6.23 -25.38
N LEU A 107 8.94 -6.22 -24.10
CA LEU A 107 8.20 -5.12 -23.46
C LEU A 107 9.12 -3.98 -22.98
N SER A 108 10.43 -4.10 -23.16
CA SER A 108 11.40 -3.12 -22.64
C SER A 108 11.15 -1.67 -23.08
N HIS A 109 10.53 -1.48 -24.26
CA HIS A 109 10.18 -0.16 -24.77
C HIS A 109 9.10 0.60 -23.96
N LEU A 110 8.39 -0.08 -23.06
CA LEU A 110 7.39 0.50 -22.17
C LEU A 110 8.00 1.07 -20.88
N PHE A 111 9.26 0.80 -20.63
CA PHE A 111 9.97 1.13 -19.40
C PHE A 111 11.19 2.00 -19.67
N LYS A 112 11.67 2.71 -18.65
CA LYS A 112 12.99 3.31 -18.71
C LYS A 112 14.05 2.21 -18.83
N SER A 113 15.22 2.54 -19.37
CA SER A 113 16.26 1.56 -19.77
C SER A 113 16.73 0.60 -18.66
N HIS A 114 16.58 1.00 -17.39
CA HIS A 114 16.90 0.16 -16.22
C HIS A 114 15.74 -0.75 -15.78
N GLY A 115 14.57 -0.69 -16.42
CA GLY A 115 13.40 -1.53 -16.14
C GLY A 115 12.67 -1.27 -14.81
N TRP A 116 13.15 -0.35 -13.98
CA TRP A 116 12.57 -0.06 -12.66
C TRP A 116 11.36 0.86 -12.73
N GLU A 117 11.31 1.75 -13.72
CA GLU A 117 10.29 2.77 -13.88
C GLU A 117 9.53 2.58 -15.20
N TRP A 118 8.21 2.77 -15.17
CA TRP A 118 7.44 2.96 -16.39
C TRP A 118 7.93 4.20 -17.12
N ASP A 119 7.96 4.15 -18.44
CA ASP A 119 8.18 5.35 -19.23
C ASP A 119 6.87 6.14 -19.38
N ILE A 120 6.60 7.01 -18.42
CA ILE A 120 5.38 7.84 -18.40
C ILE A 120 5.37 8.95 -19.46
N GLU A 121 6.41 9.08 -20.25
CA GLU A 121 6.48 9.93 -21.43
C GLU A 121 6.20 9.15 -22.71
N ASN A 122 5.92 7.83 -22.62
CA ASN A 122 5.60 6.94 -23.73
C ASN A 122 4.08 6.70 -23.77
N ASP A 123 3.44 7.10 -24.88
CA ASP A 123 1.99 6.98 -25.07
C ASP A 123 1.48 5.53 -25.00
N GLU A 124 2.29 4.55 -25.43
CA GLU A 124 1.92 3.14 -25.36
C GLU A 124 1.89 2.66 -23.91
N ALA A 125 2.89 3.03 -23.11
CA ALA A 125 2.91 2.74 -21.67
C ALA A 125 1.73 3.40 -20.95
N LEU A 126 1.44 4.67 -21.25
CA LEU A 126 0.27 5.38 -20.68
C LEU A 126 -1.05 4.72 -21.06
N CYS A 127 -1.18 4.29 -22.33
CA CYS A 127 -2.36 3.58 -22.80
C CYS A 127 -2.55 2.23 -22.07
N LEU A 128 -1.46 1.48 -21.88
CA LEU A 128 -1.47 0.21 -21.15
C LEU A 128 -1.87 0.41 -19.70
N LEU A 129 -1.23 1.35 -18.98
CA LEU A 129 -1.54 1.67 -17.58
C LEU A 129 -3.01 2.07 -17.39
N ARG A 130 -3.59 2.81 -18.36
CA ARG A 130 -5.02 3.14 -18.36
C ARG A 130 -5.89 1.89 -18.51
N LYS A 131 -5.51 0.94 -19.36
CA LYS A 131 -6.25 -0.33 -19.52
C LYS A 131 -6.18 -1.16 -18.24
N ILE A 132 -5.01 -1.27 -17.62
CA ILE A 132 -4.82 -1.98 -16.33
C ILE A 132 -5.72 -1.36 -15.25
N ARG A 133 -5.74 -0.04 -15.10
CA ARG A 133 -6.62 0.64 -14.13
C ARG A 133 -8.09 0.29 -14.33
N ARG A 134 -8.57 0.34 -15.58
CA ARG A 134 -9.98 0.01 -15.90
C ARG A 134 -10.29 -1.45 -15.56
N GLU A 135 -9.41 -2.36 -15.92
CA GLU A 135 -9.55 -3.79 -15.65
C GLU A 135 -9.61 -4.08 -14.15
N LEU A 136 -8.73 -3.45 -13.36
CA LEU A 136 -8.72 -3.62 -11.91
C LEU A 136 -9.92 -2.96 -11.22
N ILE A 137 -10.39 -1.81 -11.69
CA ILE A 137 -11.61 -1.16 -11.19
C ILE A 137 -12.82 -2.07 -11.43
N GLU A 138 -12.96 -2.62 -12.62
CA GLU A 138 -14.05 -3.55 -12.96
C GLU A 138 -13.98 -4.83 -12.10
N LEU A 139 -12.78 -5.37 -11.93
CA LEU A 139 -12.54 -6.59 -11.16
C LEU A 139 -12.88 -6.42 -9.67
N CYS A 140 -12.41 -5.33 -9.06
CA CYS A 140 -12.62 -5.05 -7.65
C CYS A 140 -14.02 -4.48 -7.34
N GLY A 141 -14.73 -3.98 -8.35
CA GLY A 141 -16.10 -3.47 -8.22
C GLY A 141 -16.17 -2.08 -7.60
N GLU A 142 -17.26 -1.79 -6.89
CA GLU A 142 -17.51 -0.47 -6.28
C GLU A 142 -16.45 -0.09 -5.25
N GLY A 143 -16.12 1.21 -5.17
CA GLY A 143 -15.18 1.76 -4.22
C GLY A 143 -14.80 3.20 -4.58
N GLN A 144 -14.21 3.91 -3.63
CA GLN A 144 -13.91 5.34 -3.73
C GLN A 144 -12.46 5.65 -4.10
N TYR A 145 -11.57 4.64 -4.08
CA TYR A 145 -10.13 4.86 -4.25
C TYR A 145 -9.51 3.92 -5.28
N PHE A 146 -8.37 4.35 -5.82
CA PHE A 146 -7.43 3.53 -6.57
C PHE A 146 -6.01 3.90 -6.16
N HIS A 147 -5.19 2.94 -5.73
CA HIS A 147 -3.82 3.19 -5.33
C HIS A 147 -2.88 3.04 -6.53
N LEU A 148 -2.22 4.13 -6.88
CA LEU A 148 -1.31 4.19 -8.04
C LEU A 148 0.11 3.72 -7.72
N GLY A 149 0.46 3.54 -6.45
CA GLY A 149 1.85 3.34 -6.04
C GLY A 149 2.67 4.60 -6.27
N CYS A 150 3.50 4.59 -7.28
CA CYS A 150 4.37 5.69 -7.71
C CYS A 150 5.55 5.97 -6.78
N ASP A 151 5.96 5.01 -5.96
CA ASP A 151 7.09 5.10 -5.04
C ASP A 151 8.43 4.78 -5.73
N GLU A 152 9.50 5.28 -5.09
CA GLU A 152 10.89 4.94 -5.36
C GLU A 152 11.36 5.08 -6.83
N ALA A 153 10.77 5.99 -7.59
CA ALA A 153 11.24 6.34 -8.92
C ALA A 153 12.46 7.25 -8.84
N TYR A 154 13.56 6.72 -8.35
CA TYR A 154 14.74 7.50 -7.97
C TYR A 154 15.40 8.22 -9.15
N SER A 155 15.48 7.61 -10.34
CA SER A 155 16.08 8.27 -11.50
C SER A 155 15.21 9.41 -12.00
N PHE A 156 13.90 9.22 -11.96
CA PHE A 156 12.93 10.26 -12.29
C PHE A 156 12.98 11.41 -11.27
N GLY A 157 13.07 11.11 -9.97
CA GLY A 157 13.17 12.09 -8.88
C GLY A 157 14.39 13.02 -8.95
N GLN A 158 15.44 12.64 -9.70
CA GLN A 158 16.63 13.47 -9.87
C GLN A 158 16.55 14.46 -11.06
N ARG A 159 15.51 14.41 -11.87
CA ARG A 159 15.31 15.32 -13.02
C ARG A 159 14.85 16.70 -12.56
N GLU A 160 15.31 17.74 -13.25
CA GLU A 160 14.90 19.13 -12.94
C GLU A 160 13.44 19.41 -13.35
N ASP A 161 12.95 18.80 -14.45
CA ASP A 161 11.60 18.94 -14.99
C ASP A 161 10.58 17.99 -14.35
N MET A 162 11.02 17.14 -13.42
CA MET A 162 10.21 16.12 -12.76
C MET A 162 8.94 16.70 -12.11
N PRO A 163 8.96 17.83 -11.39
CA PRO A 163 7.77 18.34 -10.73
C PRO A 163 6.61 18.62 -11.71
N GLU A 164 6.92 19.17 -12.87
CA GLU A 164 5.94 19.46 -13.90
C GLU A 164 5.34 18.18 -14.47
N ILE A 165 6.20 17.27 -14.93
CA ILE A 165 5.79 16.01 -15.54
C ILE A 165 4.98 15.15 -14.55
N LEU A 166 5.43 15.04 -13.28
CA LEU A 166 4.72 14.25 -12.28
C LEU A 166 3.33 14.82 -11.97
N CYS A 167 3.24 16.15 -11.80
CA CYS A 167 1.96 16.78 -11.51
C CYS A 167 0.99 16.64 -12.67
N ASP A 168 1.43 16.86 -13.89
CA ASP A 168 0.56 16.71 -15.08
C ASP A 168 0.09 15.26 -15.24
N TYR A 169 0.98 14.29 -15.02
CA TYR A 169 0.68 12.87 -15.06
C TYR A 169 -0.36 12.47 -13.99
N LEU A 170 -0.10 12.80 -12.72
CA LEU A 170 -0.97 12.40 -11.61
C LEU A 170 -2.31 13.15 -11.63
N ASN A 171 -2.31 14.46 -11.95
CA ASN A 171 -3.53 15.25 -12.09
C ASN A 171 -4.40 14.73 -13.25
N GLY A 172 -3.78 14.33 -14.36
CA GLY A 172 -4.47 13.70 -15.47
C GLY A 172 -5.16 12.39 -15.06
N ILE A 173 -4.48 11.54 -14.31
CA ILE A 173 -5.06 10.30 -13.77
C ILE A 173 -6.17 10.61 -12.76
N GLN A 174 -5.97 11.58 -11.85
CA GLN A 174 -7.00 11.99 -10.89
C GLN A 174 -8.26 12.45 -11.61
N ALA A 175 -8.14 13.24 -12.67
CA ALA A 175 -9.27 13.69 -13.47
C ALA A 175 -10.01 12.51 -14.17
N GLU A 176 -9.27 11.48 -14.61
CA GLU A 176 -9.88 10.24 -15.14
C GLU A 176 -10.62 9.45 -14.06
N LEU A 177 -10.02 9.28 -12.87
CA LEU A 177 -10.62 8.56 -11.74
C LEU A 177 -11.86 9.26 -11.19
N THR A 178 -11.86 10.59 -11.16
CA THR A 178 -13.01 11.39 -10.73
C THR A 178 -14.25 11.10 -11.58
N LYS A 179 -14.10 10.86 -12.89
CA LYS A 179 -15.21 10.51 -13.80
C LYS A 179 -15.92 9.19 -13.46
N VAL A 180 -15.22 8.32 -12.72
CA VAL A 180 -15.75 7.04 -12.24
C VAL A 180 -15.96 7.01 -10.73
N GLY A 181 -16.00 8.19 -10.09
CA GLY A 181 -16.29 8.37 -8.68
C GLY A 181 -15.14 7.95 -7.75
N ARG A 182 -13.89 7.95 -8.23
CA ARG A 182 -12.71 7.53 -7.46
C ARG A 182 -11.70 8.65 -7.28
N ARG A 183 -10.91 8.51 -6.22
CA ARG A 183 -9.73 9.33 -5.92
C ARG A 183 -8.47 8.48 -6.06
N ALA A 184 -7.40 9.07 -6.56
CA ALA A 184 -6.08 8.47 -6.55
C ALA A 184 -5.52 8.43 -5.13
N VAL A 185 -4.78 7.35 -4.82
CA VAL A 185 -3.88 7.27 -3.66
C VAL A 185 -2.47 7.08 -4.21
N VAL A 186 -1.48 7.84 -3.72
CA VAL A 186 -0.07 7.73 -4.11
C VAL A 186 0.82 7.65 -2.88
N TRP A 187 1.97 6.98 -3.01
CA TRP A 187 2.99 7.02 -1.97
C TRP A 187 3.64 8.40 -1.88
N GLY A 188 4.00 8.82 -0.66
CA GLY A 188 4.42 10.18 -0.36
C GLY A 188 5.88 10.51 -0.66
N ASP A 189 6.76 9.52 -0.79
CA ASP A 189 8.21 9.70 -0.93
C ASP A 189 8.62 10.52 -2.16
N MET A 190 7.89 10.37 -3.29
CA MET A 190 8.11 11.15 -4.51
C MET A 190 7.62 12.60 -4.43
N LEU A 191 7.05 13.03 -3.29
CA LEU A 191 6.59 14.40 -3.06
C LEU A 191 7.50 15.15 -2.08
N LEU A 192 8.47 14.47 -1.49
CA LEU A 192 9.28 14.94 -0.38
C LEU A 192 10.77 14.92 -0.72
N ALA A 193 11.50 15.89 -0.19
CA ALA A 193 12.96 15.95 -0.23
C ALA A 193 13.55 15.75 1.18
N LYS A 194 14.74 15.16 1.27
CA LYS A 194 15.45 15.04 2.57
C LYS A 194 15.70 16.38 3.23
N SER A 195 15.93 17.42 2.43
CA SER A 195 16.11 18.81 2.88
C SER A 195 14.86 19.44 3.52
N ASP A 196 13.66 18.83 3.36
CA ASP A 196 12.45 19.25 4.08
C ASP A 196 12.55 18.95 5.58
N PHE A 197 13.44 18.02 5.98
CA PHE A 197 13.57 17.47 7.33
C PHE A 197 14.97 17.65 7.92
N GLU A 198 15.71 18.65 7.49
CA GLU A 198 17.00 18.99 8.07
C GLU A 198 16.87 19.28 9.57
N ASN A 199 17.74 18.64 10.38
CA ASN A 199 17.76 18.70 11.84
C ASN A 199 16.65 17.89 12.55
N GLU A 200 15.88 17.08 11.86
CA GLU A 200 14.94 16.17 12.53
C GLU A 200 15.65 14.92 13.08
N LYS A 201 15.07 14.38 14.15
CA LYS A 201 15.61 13.21 14.85
C LYS A 201 15.63 11.94 13.98
N TYR A 202 14.65 11.82 13.11
CA TYR A 202 14.45 10.65 12.25
C TYR A 202 14.89 10.93 10.82
N CYS A 203 15.43 9.89 10.17
CA CYS A 203 15.70 9.93 8.73
C CYS A 203 14.41 9.63 7.97
N TYR A 204 13.81 10.65 7.39
CA TYR A 204 12.59 10.52 6.59
C TYR A 204 12.88 9.92 5.21
N ILE A 205 11.94 9.12 4.72
CA ILE A 205 11.98 8.56 3.38
C ILE A 205 11.47 9.61 2.41
N ALA A 206 12.34 10.04 1.50
CA ALA A 206 12.09 11.11 0.56
C ALA A 206 12.97 10.91 -0.67
N ALA A 207 12.42 11.01 -1.86
CA ALA A 207 13.08 10.67 -3.12
C ALA A 207 13.54 11.88 -3.94
N LEU A 208 13.05 13.09 -3.61
CA LEU A 208 13.36 14.28 -4.37
C LEU A 208 14.76 14.85 -4.06
N LYS A 209 15.31 15.52 -5.06
CA LYS A 209 16.63 16.15 -5.02
C LYS A 209 16.68 17.37 -4.09
N SER A 210 15.60 18.17 -4.06
CA SER A 210 15.59 19.43 -3.34
C SER A 210 14.21 19.81 -2.81
N LYS A 211 14.22 20.71 -1.82
CA LYS A 211 13.02 21.31 -1.23
C LYS A 211 12.21 22.12 -2.24
N GLU A 212 12.88 22.76 -3.22
CA GLU A 212 12.21 23.53 -4.27
C GLU A 212 11.33 22.61 -5.13
N GLN A 213 11.81 21.39 -5.43
CA GLN A 213 11.01 20.39 -6.13
C GLN A 213 9.80 19.97 -5.29
N SER A 214 10.00 19.70 -3.99
CA SER A 214 8.92 19.38 -3.06
C SER A 214 7.85 20.49 -3.03
N CYS A 215 8.27 21.75 -2.84
CA CYS A 215 7.36 22.89 -2.84
C CYS A 215 6.58 23.00 -4.16
N ALA A 216 7.25 22.87 -5.31
CA ALA A 216 6.61 22.97 -6.62
C ALA A 216 5.53 21.90 -6.83
N ILE A 217 5.80 20.66 -6.39
CA ILE A 217 4.83 19.56 -6.47
C ILE A 217 3.67 19.80 -5.52
N LEU A 218 3.96 20.12 -4.25
CA LEU A 218 2.93 20.33 -3.24
C LEU A 218 1.98 21.48 -3.59
N GLU A 219 2.45 22.48 -4.34
CA GLU A 219 1.61 23.58 -4.83
C GLU A 219 0.72 23.16 -6.01
N ARG A 220 1.25 22.40 -6.98
CA ARG A 220 0.57 22.08 -8.27
C ARG A 220 -0.31 20.83 -8.22
N LEU A 221 -0.02 19.88 -7.33
CA LEU A 221 -0.71 18.60 -7.29
C LEU A 221 -2.16 18.77 -6.83
N ASP A 222 -3.10 18.07 -7.49
CA ASP A 222 -4.53 18.07 -7.16
C ASP A 222 -4.76 17.59 -5.71
N LYS A 223 -5.40 18.42 -4.90
CA LYS A 223 -5.66 18.15 -3.48
C LYS A 223 -6.66 17.03 -3.22
N ASN A 224 -7.35 16.56 -4.26
CA ASN A 224 -8.18 15.35 -4.17
C ASN A 224 -7.35 14.05 -4.16
N ILE A 225 -6.07 14.10 -4.53
CA ILE A 225 -5.17 12.95 -4.40
C ILE A 225 -4.89 12.70 -2.92
N VAL A 226 -5.05 11.46 -2.48
CA VAL A 226 -4.74 11.02 -1.11
C VAL A 226 -3.27 10.61 -1.06
N ILE A 227 -2.55 11.06 -0.04
CA ILE A 227 -1.13 10.73 0.12
C ILE A 227 -0.95 9.66 1.18
N ALA A 228 -0.33 8.56 0.80
CA ALA A 228 0.07 7.47 1.68
C ALA A 228 1.54 7.67 2.10
N ASP A 229 1.75 8.20 3.29
CA ASP A 229 3.07 8.52 3.81
C ASP A 229 3.64 7.36 4.63
N TRP A 230 4.75 6.77 4.18
CA TRP A 230 5.40 5.60 4.76
C TRP A 230 6.75 5.95 5.38
N GLN A 231 6.83 5.99 6.72
CA GLN A 231 8.00 6.43 7.46
C GLN A 231 8.34 5.42 8.57
N TYR A 232 9.00 4.32 8.19
CA TYR A 232 9.21 3.17 9.07
C TYR A 232 10.19 3.41 10.22
N ASN A 233 11.00 4.47 10.13
CA ASN A 233 11.96 4.84 11.16
C ASN A 233 11.38 5.77 12.24
N VAL A 234 10.13 6.26 12.08
CA VAL A 234 9.52 7.21 13.03
C VAL A 234 8.76 6.45 14.10
N LEU A 235 9.23 6.54 15.35
CA LEU A 235 8.72 5.77 16.50
C LEU A 235 8.04 6.63 17.57
N SER A 236 8.06 7.97 17.46
CA SER A 236 7.59 8.86 18.52
C SER A 236 6.15 9.37 18.40
N GLY A 237 5.46 9.08 17.30
CA GLY A 237 4.14 9.66 17.00
C GLY A 237 4.21 11.07 16.42
N ASP A 238 5.39 11.56 16.05
CA ASP A 238 5.62 12.87 15.45
C ASP A 238 6.12 12.69 14.00
N TRP A 239 5.19 12.38 13.11
CA TRP A 239 5.48 12.18 11.69
C TRP A 239 5.45 13.53 10.96
N LYS A 240 6.59 14.21 10.93
CA LYS A 240 6.72 15.55 10.31
C LYS A 240 6.32 15.57 8.84
N SER A 241 6.61 14.50 8.09
CA SER A 241 6.21 14.34 6.70
C SER A 241 4.69 14.35 6.54
N SER A 242 3.98 13.54 7.34
CA SER A 242 2.51 13.51 7.29
C SER A 242 1.88 14.86 7.67
N ILE A 243 2.48 15.57 8.64
CA ILE A 243 2.01 16.89 9.06
C ILE A 243 2.26 17.92 7.94
N LEU A 244 3.45 17.92 7.32
CA LEU A 244 3.79 18.77 6.20
C LEU A 244 2.81 18.58 5.02
N LEU A 245 2.54 17.32 4.65
CA LEU A 245 1.62 16.98 3.57
C LEU A 245 0.19 17.42 3.88
N LYS A 246 -0.27 17.23 5.12
CA LYS A 246 -1.58 17.71 5.58
C LYS A 246 -1.66 19.24 5.54
N ASP A 247 -0.63 19.94 6.01
CA ASP A 247 -0.59 21.41 6.02
C ASP A 247 -0.56 21.98 4.60
N ALA A 248 -0.02 21.22 3.64
CA ALA A 248 -0.10 21.50 2.22
C ALA A 248 -1.51 21.23 1.62
N GLY A 249 -2.47 20.77 2.42
CA GLY A 249 -3.88 20.63 2.04
C GLY A 249 -4.30 19.24 1.54
N PHE A 250 -3.48 18.22 1.74
CA PHE A 250 -3.83 16.85 1.33
C PHE A 250 -4.52 16.04 2.44
N ASP A 251 -5.34 15.09 2.03
CA ASP A 251 -5.73 13.96 2.87
C ASP A 251 -4.56 12.98 2.98
N VAL A 252 -4.12 12.65 4.21
CA VAL A 252 -2.91 11.88 4.47
C VAL A 252 -3.21 10.62 5.27
N LEU A 253 -2.66 9.49 4.80
CA LEU A 253 -2.63 8.21 5.50
C LEU A 253 -1.23 8.00 6.08
N CYS A 254 -1.11 7.78 7.40
CA CYS A 254 0.12 7.26 7.99
C CYS A 254 0.22 5.76 7.68
N CYS A 255 1.34 5.33 7.10
CA CYS A 255 1.52 3.96 6.63
C CYS A 255 2.64 3.24 7.39
N PRO A 256 2.34 2.60 8.53
CA PRO A 256 3.31 1.80 9.26
C PRO A 256 3.53 0.44 8.61
N TRP A 257 4.60 -0.23 9.02
CA TRP A 257 4.96 -1.58 8.57
C TRP A 257 5.08 -2.56 9.75
N HIS A 258 6.00 -3.50 9.68
CA HIS A 258 6.14 -4.68 10.56
C HIS A 258 6.52 -4.39 12.03
N ASP A 259 6.93 -3.16 12.36
CA ASP A 259 7.32 -2.76 13.71
C ASP A 259 6.13 -2.21 14.50
N ILE A 260 5.90 -2.76 15.70
CA ILE A 260 4.79 -2.36 16.57
C ILE A 260 4.96 -0.92 17.10
N GLU A 261 6.20 -0.49 17.37
CA GLU A 261 6.46 0.89 17.81
C GLU A 261 6.13 1.86 16.70
N ASN A 262 6.54 1.53 15.46
CA ASN A 262 6.19 2.32 14.29
C ASN A 262 4.67 2.34 14.06
N ALA A 263 4.00 1.20 14.19
CA ALA A 263 2.55 1.12 14.09
C ALA A 263 1.82 1.96 15.17
N SER A 264 2.29 1.88 16.41
CA SER A 264 1.78 2.72 17.52
C SER A 264 2.01 4.20 17.27
N SER A 265 3.19 4.56 16.77
CA SER A 265 3.58 5.92 16.38
C SER A 265 2.65 6.48 15.30
N ALA A 266 2.39 5.71 14.23
CA ALA A 266 1.50 6.10 13.14
C ALA A 266 0.06 6.37 13.64
N VAL A 267 -0.48 5.48 14.48
CA VAL A 267 -1.82 5.62 15.04
C VAL A 267 -1.91 6.85 15.95
N LYS A 268 -0.88 7.11 16.77
CA LYS A 268 -0.80 8.30 17.62
C LYS A 268 -0.76 9.58 16.79
N CYS A 269 0.08 9.60 15.73
CA CYS A 269 0.18 10.74 14.82
C CYS A 269 -1.16 11.03 14.16
N ALA A 270 -1.79 10.00 13.58
CA ALA A 270 -3.07 10.16 12.89
C ALA A 270 -4.18 10.70 13.80
N ASN A 271 -4.31 10.16 15.02
CA ASN A 271 -5.29 10.63 15.99
C ASN A 271 -4.98 12.05 16.51
N GLY A 272 -3.71 12.31 16.85
CA GLY A 272 -3.30 13.59 17.46
C GLY A 272 -3.38 14.77 16.49
N ASN A 273 -3.19 14.51 15.20
CA ASN A 273 -3.19 15.55 14.16
C ASN A 273 -4.44 15.56 13.28
N ASN A 274 -5.47 14.75 13.58
CA ASN A 274 -6.68 14.59 12.75
C ASN A 274 -6.33 14.31 11.28
N LEU A 275 -5.45 13.35 11.04
CA LEU A 275 -5.13 12.90 9.69
C LEU A 275 -6.28 12.08 9.12
N PHE A 276 -6.27 11.90 7.81
CA PHE A 276 -7.33 11.22 7.09
C PHE A 276 -7.44 9.74 7.47
N GLY A 277 -6.29 9.09 7.73
CA GLY A 277 -6.31 7.69 8.13
C GLY A 277 -4.98 7.07 8.47
N VAL A 278 -5.05 5.74 8.64
CA VAL A 278 -3.90 4.86 8.77
C VAL A 278 -4.06 3.70 7.80
N MET A 279 -2.98 3.35 7.09
CA MET A 279 -2.92 2.19 6.22
C MET A 279 -1.73 1.31 6.60
N HIS A 280 -1.98 0.19 7.29
CA HIS A 280 -0.92 -0.77 7.61
C HIS A 280 -0.39 -1.43 6.32
N THR A 281 0.93 -1.43 6.12
CA THR A 281 1.58 -2.04 4.95
C THR A 281 2.17 -3.41 5.28
N THR A 282 2.12 -4.35 4.34
CA THR A 282 2.64 -5.71 4.58
C THR A 282 3.88 -6.02 3.77
N TRP A 283 4.02 -5.43 2.57
CA TRP A 283 5.13 -5.71 1.65
C TRP A 283 5.44 -7.22 1.57
N HIS A 284 6.72 -7.59 1.58
CA HIS A 284 7.18 -8.98 1.56
C HIS A 284 7.06 -9.71 2.92
N THR A 285 6.47 -9.08 3.91
CA THR A 285 6.34 -9.63 5.27
C THR A 285 4.89 -9.96 5.65
N LEU A 286 4.03 -10.26 4.68
CA LEU A 286 2.62 -10.55 4.95
C LEU A 286 2.44 -11.64 6.03
N ASN A 287 3.26 -12.70 6.01
CA ASN A 287 3.20 -13.77 7.00
C ASN A 287 3.77 -13.33 8.35
N THR A 288 5.00 -12.79 8.36
CA THR A 288 5.71 -12.44 9.59
C THR A 288 5.16 -11.17 10.25
N GLY A 289 4.63 -10.23 9.46
CA GLY A 289 3.99 -9.00 9.91
C GLY A 289 2.51 -9.14 10.28
N PHE A 290 1.93 -10.34 10.17
CA PHE A 290 0.53 -10.58 10.50
C PHE A 290 0.14 -10.13 11.92
N PRO A 291 0.93 -10.38 12.99
CA PRO A 291 0.62 -9.87 14.32
C PRO A 291 0.58 -8.33 14.38
N THR A 292 1.49 -7.64 13.70
CA THR A 292 1.51 -6.17 13.66
C THR A 292 0.31 -5.60 12.89
N MET A 293 -0.13 -6.29 11.82
CA MET A 293 -1.37 -5.96 11.12
C MET A 293 -2.57 -6.02 12.09
N VAL A 294 -2.67 -7.08 12.88
CA VAL A 294 -3.73 -7.21 13.89
C VAL A 294 -3.63 -6.12 14.94
N TYR A 295 -2.43 -5.87 15.49
CA TYR A 295 -2.19 -4.79 16.43
C TYR A 295 -2.67 -3.44 15.91
N THR A 296 -2.25 -3.08 14.68
CA THR A 296 -2.63 -1.80 14.07
C THR A 296 -4.15 -1.66 13.96
N GLY A 297 -4.85 -2.69 13.49
CA GLY A 297 -6.32 -2.67 13.38
C GLY A 297 -7.02 -2.49 14.73
N LEU A 298 -6.54 -3.17 15.77
CA LEU A 298 -7.08 -3.01 17.14
C LEU A 298 -6.78 -1.62 17.69
N ALA A 299 -5.56 -1.12 17.51
CA ALA A 299 -5.12 0.19 18.01
C ALA A 299 -5.87 1.36 17.35
N ILE A 300 -6.07 1.34 16.03
CA ILE A 300 -6.87 2.36 15.31
C ILE A 300 -8.29 2.44 15.86
N ASN A 301 -8.84 1.32 16.31
CA ASN A 301 -10.20 1.22 16.86
C ASN A 301 -10.26 1.39 18.37
N ASN A 302 -9.18 1.79 19.03
CA ASN A 302 -9.05 1.92 20.49
C ASN A 302 -9.50 0.64 21.22
N ARG A 303 -9.27 -0.52 20.61
CA ARG A 303 -9.55 -1.81 21.23
C ARG A 303 -8.35 -2.25 22.06
N ASP A 304 -8.63 -3.01 23.10
CA ASP A 304 -7.55 -3.57 23.93
C ASP A 304 -6.65 -4.48 23.09
N THR A 305 -5.38 -4.15 23.04
CA THR A 305 -4.34 -4.92 22.37
C THR A 305 -3.67 -5.92 23.32
N GLY A 306 -4.04 -5.92 24.60
CA GLY A 306 -3.36 -6.67 25.65
C GLY A 306 -1.96 -6.14 25.99
N MET A 307 -1.58 -5.00 25.40
CA MET A 307 -0.22 -4.46 25.47
C MET A 307 -0.17 -3.21 26.34
N ASN A 308 0.40 -3.35 27.53
CA ASN A 308 0.98 -2.22 28.22
C ASN A 308 2.36 -1.97 27.61
N TYR A 309 2.40 -1.06 26.63
CA TYR A 309 3.62 -0.84 25.86
C TYR A 309 4.72 -0.21 26.73
N SER A 310 5.60 -1.04 27.25
CA SER A 310 6.80 -0.63 28.01
C SER A 310 8.10 -0.75 27.20
N GLY A 311 8.02 -1.20 25.95
CA GLY A 311 9.19 -1.44 25.10
C GLY A 311 9.94 -2.75 25.38
N GLU A 312 9.36 -3.65 26.18
CA GLU A 312 9.98 -4.93 26.51
C GLU A 312 9.49 -6.09 25.61
N THR A 313 10.37 -7.05 25.37
CA THR A 313 10.14 -8.21 24.48
C THR A 313 9.02 -9.17 24.88
N SER A 314 8.46 -9.02 26.08
CA SER A 314 7.27 -9.77 26.52
C SER A 314 6.00 -9.40 25.76
N ASP A 315 5.91 -8.16 25.28
CA ASP A 315 4.71 -7.60 24.67
C ASP A 315 4.43 -8.20 23.29
N THR A 316 5.47 -8.56 22.52
CA THR A 316 5.31 -9.20 21.22
C THR A 316 4.69 -10.60 21.29
N ARG A 317 4.78 -11.29 22.43
CA ARG A 317 4.14 -12.61 22.58
C ARG A 317 2.63 -12.49 22.71
N GLU A 318 2.15 -11.51 23.45
CA GLU A 318 0.70 -11.33 23.67
C GLU A 318 0.00 -11.03 22.37
N ILE A 319 0.51 -10.12 21.55
CA ILE A 319 -0.10 -9.81 20.26
C ILE A 319 -0.09 -11.02 19.29
N ARG A 320 0.92 -11.87 19.33
CA ARG A 320 0.92 -13.11 18.55
C ARG A 320 -0.20 -14.06 18.96
N PHE A 321 -0.46 -14.22 20.24
CA PHE A 321 -1.58 -15.04 20.72
C PHE A 321 -2.94 -14.44 20.32
N ILE A 322 -3.11 -13.14 20.48
CA ILE A 322 -4.31 -12.41 20.08
C ILE A 322 -4.53 -12.56 18.58
N ALA A 323 -3.49 -12.37 17.77
CA ALA A 323 -3.54 -12.52 16.32
C ALA A 323 -3.94 -13.93 15.90
N ALA A 324 -3.35 -14.95 16.53
CA ALA A 324 -3.69 -16.35 16.26
C ALA A 324 -5.14 -16.68 16.67
N GLU A 325 -5.62 -16.14 17.78
CA GLU A 325 -7.03 -16.32 18.21
C GLU A 325 -7.99 -15.67 17.22
N ILE A 326 -7.75 -14.43 16.83
CA ILE A 326 -8.58 -13.71 15.86
C ILE A 326 -8.57 -14.42 14.50
N ALA A 327 -7.40 -14.85 14.02
CA ALA A 327 -7.27 -15.58 12.77
C ALA A 327 -8.07 -16.90 12.76
N ARG A 328 -8.03 -17.66 13.87
CA ARG A 328 -8.85 -18.87 14.01
C ARG A 328 -10.35 -18.58 14.01
N LYS A 329 -10.76 -17.47 14.63
CA LYS A 329 -12.18 -17.05 14.63
C LYS A 329 -12.61 -16.53 13.25
N ALA A 330 -11.72 -15.81 12.56
CA ALA A 330 -11.97 -15.24 11.24
C ALA A 330 -12.18 -16.33 10.17
N MET A 331 -11.46 -17.44 10.30
CA MET A 331 -11.54 -18.57 9.39
C MET A 331 -11.55 -19.89 10.19
N PRO A 332 -12.71 -20.27 10.76
CA PRO A 332 -12.83 -21.49 11.53
C PRO A 332 -12.44 -22.69 10.67
N ALA A 333 -11.60 -23.51 11.21
CA ALA A 333 -11.09 -24.68 10.54
C ALA A 333 -12.09 -25.82 10.64
N GLU A 334 -12.89 -26.05 9.68
CA GLU A 334 -13.55 -27.33 9.51
C GLU A 334 -12.51 -28.43 9.21
N GLY A 335 -11.79 -28.86 10.25
CA GLY A 335 -10.79 -29.92 10.17
C GLY A 335 -9.46 -29.57 9.47
N ARG A 336 -9.25 -28.37 9.00
CA ARG A 336 -8.02 -27.96 8.32
C ARG A 336 -6.82 -27.79 9.25
N TYR A 337 -7.07 -27.55 10.52
CA TYR A 337 -6.04 -27.34 11.54
C TYR A 337 -5.96 -28.48 12.53
N LYS A 338 -6.27 -29.72 12.05
CA LYS A 338 -6.26 -30.90 12.93
C LYS A 338 -4.95 -31.05 13.71
N ASP A 339 -3.86 -30.57 13.15
CA ASP A 339 -2.54 -30.88 13.70
C ASP A 339 -1.66 -29.67 14.02
N SER A 340 -1.95 -28.45 13.53
CA SER A 340 -1.20 -27.26 13.92
C SER A 340 -1.80 -25.98 13.33
N GLY A 341 -2.55 -25.22 14.09
CA GLY A 341 -2.96 -23.86 13.72
C GLY A 341 -1.78 -22.88 13.57
N TRP A 342 -0.56 -23.35 13.66
CA TRP A 342 0.68 -22.55 13.61
C TRP A 342 1.43 -22.68 12.29
N THR A 343 1.39 -23.85 11.65
CA THR A 343 2.15 -24.12 10.43
C THR A 343 1.70 -23.30 9.23
N GLU A 344 0.46 -22.81 9.23
CA GLU A 344 -0.03 -21.93 8.16
C GLU A 344 0.23 -20.44 8.43
N LEU A 345 0.62 -20.06 9.64
CA LEU A 345 1.13 -18.73 9.94
C LEU A 345 2.63 -18.61 9.63
N ASP A 346 3.33 -19.75 9.54
CA ASP A 346 4.77 -19.84 9.32
C ASP A 346 5.13 -20.12 7.85
N THR A 347 4.14 -20.31 6.95
CA THR A 347 4.33 -20.51 5.51
C THR A 347 3.60 -19.38 4.74
#